data_aa01f42722dd2b818c9056620d8ca016
#
_entry.id   aa01f42722dd2b818c9056620d8ca016
#
_cell.length_a   1.000
_cell.length_b   1.000
_cell.length_c   1.000
_cell.angle_alpha   90.00
_cell.angle_beta   90.00
_cell.angle_gamma   90.00
#
_symmetry.space_group_name_H-M   'P 1'
#
loop_
_entity.id
_entity.type
_entity.pdbx_description
1 polymer ?
#
loop_
_entity_poly.entity_id
_entity_poly.type
_entity_poly.pdbx_seq_one_letter_code
_entity_poly.pdbx_strand_id
1 'polypeptide(L)'
;MKEEKTYRQEAVVPDRGLPFKLFRFEGADGKYIREAHQHCSVEIFAVREGKADAYLGDKKYVLSAGEFMIVNSNEVHSIHTSGRNEAIVLQIPMEKQIMRFSGEKREEDEKLFALLEKMYRQQIRKEYGYELLMQSIFYQLKYLLITVYQMPDERKEHCTENRKMGHLGKITGYLQEHYAEEITLEMIAASASMSKSGALHIFQSGIHCSPVAYL
;
A
#
# COMPACT_ATOMS: atom_id res chain seq x y z
N MET A 1 -8.60 -28.80 -8.88
CA MET A 1 -7.47 -27.87 -8.88
C MET A 1 -8.06 -26.47 -8.93
N LYS A 2 -7.94 -25.66 -7.85
CA LYS A 2 -8.27 -24.23 -7.91
C LYS A 2 -7.09 -23.58 -8.62
N GLU A 3 -7.32 -22.93 -9.76
CA GLU A 3 -6.34 -22.05 -10.39
C GLU A 3 -5.97 -20.96 -9.37
N GLU A 4 -4.72 -20.92 -8.94
CA GLU A 4 -4.19 -19.78 -8.19
C GLU A 4 -4.23 -18.56 -9.12
N LYS A 5 -5.19 -17.66 -8.89
CA LYS A 5 -5.25 -16.38 -9.57
C LYS A 5 -4.02 -15.56 -9.16
N THR A 6 -3.08 -15.41 -10.05
CA THR A 6 -1.93 -14.51 -9.88
C THR A 6 -2.40 -13.08 -10.07
N TYR A 7 -2.41 -12.29 -9.00
CA TYR A 7 -2.76 -10.86 -9.05
C TYR A 7 -1.50 -10.02 -9.30
N ARG A 8 -1.68 -8.88 -9.96
CA ARG A 8 -0.60 -7.93 -10.22
C ARG A 8 -0.06 -7.39 -8.90
N GLN A 9 1.24 -7.56 -8.67
CA GLN A 9 1.94 -6.94 -7.57
C GLN A 9 2.39 -5.54 -7.98
N GLU A 10 2.04 -4.51 -7.21
CA GLU A 10 2.48 -3.14 -7.44
C GLU A 10 3.55 -2.71 -6.45
N ALA A 11 4.58 -2.04 -6.96
CA ALA A 11 5.56 -1.36 -6.12
C ALA A 11 5.04 0.04 -5.77
N VAL A 12 4.97 0.33 -4.47
CA VAL A 12 4.60 1.64 -3.97
C VAL A 12 5.87 2.40 -3.61
N VAL A 13 6.16 3.46 -4.38
CA VAL A 13 7.29 4.34 -4.12
C VAL A 13 6.77 5.60 -3.44
N PRO A 14 7.22 5.94 -2.23
CA PRO A 14 6.84 7.17 -1.54
C PRO A 14 7.15 8.43 -2.34
N ASP A 15 6.40 9.47 -2.11
CA ASP A 15 6.68 10.78 -2.69
C ASP A 15 8.01 11.33 -2.13
N ARG A 16 8.75 12.10 -2.97
CA ARG A 16 10.05 12.63 -2.59
C ARG A 16 9.95 13.45 -1.30
N GLY A 17 10.75 13.10 -0.30
CA GLY A 17 10.78 13.77 1.01
C GLY A 17 9.64 13.41 1.96
N LEU A 18 8.76 12.46 1.58
CA LEU A 18 7.62 12.03 2.38
C LEU A 18 7.68 10.52 2.66
N PRO A 19 7.21 10.04 3.84
CA PRO A 19 7.19 8.62 4.18
C PRO A 19 5.95 7.87 3.64
N PHE A 20 5.26 8.43 2.65
CA PHE A 20 4.02 7.90 2.04
C PHE A 20 3.92 8.37 0.59
N LYS A 21 2.99 7.77 -0.16
CA LYS A 21 2.57 8.24 -1.47
C LYS A 21 1.13 8.76 -1.37
N LEU A 22 0.90 9.98 -1.85
CA LEU A 22 -0.42 10.58 -1.89
C LEU A 22 -0.73 11.01 -3.32
N PHE A 23 -1.86 10.58 -3.84
CA PHE A 23 -2.27 10.96 -5.18
C PHE A 23 -3.79 11.09 -5.31
N ARG A 24 -4.19 11.81 -6.34
CA ARG A 24 -5.57 11.95 -6.74
C ARG A 24 -5.93 10.83 -7.71
N PHE A 25 -7.08 10.26 -7.48
CA PHE A 25 -7.73 9.35 -8.40
C PHE A 25 -8.94 10.07 -8.99
N GLU A 26 -9.06 10.10 -10.29
CA GLU A 26 -10.15 10.77 -10.99
C GLU A 26 -10.64 9.90 -12.14
N GLY A 27 -11.94 9.58 -12.11
CA GLY A 27 -12.64 8.94 -13.21
C GLY A 27 -13.32 9.98 -14.08
N ALA A 28 -12.61 10.51 -15.11
CA ALA A 28 -13.09 11.65 -15.88
C ALA A 28 -14.35 11.38 -16.71
N ASP A 29 -14.45 10.19 -17.31
CA ASP A 29 -15.52 9.81 -18.26
C ASP A 29 -16.52 8.80 -17.69
N GLY A 30 -16.59 8.69 -16.38
CA GLY A 30 -17.60 7.88 -15.72
C GLY A 30 -17.35 6.39 -15.68
N LYS A 31 -16.30 5.88 -16.31
CA LYS A 31 -15.94 4.46 -16.22
C LYS A 31 -14.45 4.31 -16.02
N TYR A 32 -14.04 4.14 -14.80
CA TYR A 32 -12.69 3.76 -14.48
C TYR A 32 -12.69 2.39 -13.79
N ILE A 33 -11.82 1.51 -14.26
CA ILE A 33 -11.60 0.20 -13.65
C ILE A 33 -10.13 0.14 -13.29
N ARG A 34 -9.86 0.11 -11.98
CA ARG A 34 -8.58 -0.33 -11.46
C ARG A 34 -8.68 -1.82 -11.23
N GLU A 35 -8.04 -2.59 -12.09
CA GLU A 35 -8.08 -4.05 -12.02
C GLU A 35 -7.54 -4.58 -10.68
N ALA A 36 -7.90 -5.82 -10.36
CA ALA A 36 -7.50 -6.45 -9.12
C ALA A 36 -5.97 -6.56 -9.02
N HIS A 37 -5.43 -5.99 -7.95
CA HIS A 37 -4.00 -5.93 -7.66
C HIS A 37 -3.76 -5.95 -6.16
N GLN A 38 -2.49 -6.04 -5.75
CA GLN A 38 -2.06 -5.97 -4.36
C GLN A 38 -0.72 -5.26 -4.25
N HIS A 39 -0.41 -4.75 -3.06
CA HIS A 39 0.89 -4.13 -2.74
C HIS A 39 1.22 -4.26 -1.25
N CYS A 40 2.48 -4.07 -0.88
CA CYS A 40 2.96 -4.20 0.50
C CYS A 40 2.58 -3.02 1.42
N SER A 41 1.89 -2.01 0.90
CA SER A 41 1.47 -0.82 1.65
C SER A 41 0.07 -0.98 2.20
N VAL A 42 -0.23 -0.30 3.30
CA VAL A 42 -1.61 0.02 3.68
C VAL A 42 -2.10 1.14 2.78
N GLU A 43 -3.29 1.02 2.22
CA GLU A 43 -3.90 2.05 1.39
C GLU A 43 -5.19 2.57 2.04
N ILE A 44 -5.39 3.89 1.98
CA ILE A 44 -6.67 4.50 2.28
C ILE A 44 -7.20 5.11 1.00
N PHE A 45 -8.31 4.58 0.52
CA PHE A 45 -9.04 5.09 -0.63
C PHE A 45 -10.25 5.89 -0.13
N ALA A 46 -10.26 7.20 -0.31
CA ALA A 46 -11.27 8.11 0.24
C ALA A 46 -11.98 8.88 -0.89
N VAL A 47 -13.30 8.70 -1.00
CA VAL A 47 -14.12 9.33 -2.04
C VAL A 47 -14.45 10.76 -1.66
N ARG A 48 -14.03 11.73 -2.47
CA ARG A 48 -14.33 13.16 -2.32
C ARG A 48 -15.61 13.58 -3.03
N GLU A 49 -15.81 13.06 -4.24
CA GLU A 49 -16.95 13.37 -5.10
C GLU A 49 -17.44 12.10 -5.78
N GLY A 50 -18.75 11.97 -5.92
CA GLY A 50 -19.36 10.83 -6.61
C GLY A 50 -19.42 9.56 -5.78
N LYS A 51 -19.26 8.42 -6.46
CA LYS A 51 -19.31 7.08 -5.85
C LYS A 51 -18.27 6.17 -6.48
N ALA A 52 -17.81 5.19 -5.71
CA ALA A 52 -16.93 4.14 -6.20
C ALA A 52 -17.39 2.77 -5.66
N ASP A 53 -17.36 1.76 -6.51
CA ASP A 53 -17.49 0.36 -6.14
C ASP A 53 -16.09 -0.17 -5.85
N ALA A 54 -15.83 -0.49 -4.60
CA ALA A 54 -14.56 -1.03 -4.16
C ALA A 54 -14.71 -2.51 -3.83
N TYR A 55 -13.72 -3.31 -4.20
CA TYR A 55 -13.71 -4.74 -3.93
C TYR A 55 -12.47 -5.09 -3.10
N LEU A 56 -12.67 -5.79 -1.99
CA LEU A 56 -11.61 -6.40 -1.18
C LEU A 56 -11.78 -7.92 -1.27
N GLY A 57 -10.90 -8.59 -2.00
CA GLY A 57 -11.13 -9.97 -2.41
C GLY A 57 -12.48 -10.13 -3.12
N ASP A 58 -13.36 -10.97 -2.58
CA ASP A 58 -14.68 -11.22 -3.15
C ASP A 58 -15.79 -10.31 -2.58
N LYS A 59 -15.47 -9.40 -1.65
CA LYS A 59 -16.44 -8.50 -1.01
C LYS A 59 -16.53 -7.18 -1.73
N LYS A 60 -17.76 -6.78 -2.07
CA LYS A 60 -18.06 -5.48 -2.67
C LYS A 60 -18.48 -4.47 -1.60
N TYR A 61 -17.93 -3.25 -1.70
CA TYR A 61 -18.28 -2.09 -0.91
C TYR A 61 -18.66 -0.95 -1.86
N VAL A 62 -19.73 -0.22 -1.54
CA VAL A 62 -20.10 1.00 -2.27
C VAL A 62 -19.70 2.18 -1.40
N LEU A 63 -18.78 2.99 -1.88
CA LEU A 63 -18.31 4.19 -1.20
C LEU A 63 -18.93 5.43 -1.84
N SER A 64 -19.49 6.29 -1.03
CA SER A 64 -20.03 7.62 -1.41
C SER A 64 -19.07 8.72 -0.97
N ALA A 65 -19.28 9.94 -1.44
CA ALA A 65 -18.52 11.11 -1.01
C ALA A 65 -18.53 11.25 0.53
N GLY A 66 -17.34 11.46 1.10
CA GLY A 66 -17.11 11.49 2.56
C GLY A 66 -16.80 10.12 3.17
N GLU A 67 -16.88 9.03 2.40
CA GLU A 67 -16.55 7.69 2.88
C GLU A 67 -15.18 7.25 2.36
N PHE A 68 -14.54 6.34 3.11
CA PHE A 68 -13.26 5.76 2.75
C PHE A 68 -13.21 4.27 3.06
N MET A 69 -12.22 3.61 2.50
CA MET A 69 -11.88 2.22 2.74
C MET A 69 -10.42 2.11 3.12
N ILE A 70 -10.09 1.23 4.05
CA ILE A 70 -8.72 0.85 4.38
C ILE A 70 -8.43 -0.51 3.75
N VAL A 71 -7.43 -0.54 2.87
CA VAL A 71 -6.89 -1.76 2.28
C VAL A 71 -5.62 -2.12 3.03
N ASN A 72 -5.58 -3.32 3.58
CA ASN A 72 -4.39 -3.78 4.31
C ASN A 72 -3.29 -4.24 3.35
N SER A 73 -2.06 -4.24 3.85
CA SER A 73 -0.90 -4.76 3.11
C SER A 73 -1.19 -6.16 2.54
N ASN A 74 -0.88 -6.34 1.26
CA ASN A 74 -1.09 -7.58 0.49
C ASN A 74 -2.56 -8.04 0.40
N GLU A 75 -3.51 -7.15 0.61
CA GLU A 75 -4.92 -7.41 0.39
C GLU A 75 -5.27 -7.11 -1.08
N VAL A 76 -5.81 -8.12 -1.76
CA VAL A 76 -6.25 -7.98 -3.16
C VAL A 76 -7.45 -7.05 -3.22
N HIS A 77 -7.35 -6.02 -4.03
CA HIS A 77 -8.42 -5.03 -4.18
C HIS A 77 -8.54 -4.50 -5.60
N SER A 78 -9.73 -3.99 -5.92
CA SER A 78 -10.01 -3.31 -7.18
C SER A 78 -11.03 -2.19 -6.96
N ILE A 79 -11.00 -1.17 -7.83
CA ILE A 79 -11.90 -0.02 -7.78
C ILE A 79 -12.59 0.12 -9.13
N HIS A 80 -13.91 0.20 -9.12
CA HIS A 80 -14.72 0.45 -10.29
C HIS A 80 -15.57 1.69 -10.06
N THR A 81 -15.65 2.54 -11.06
CA THR A 81 -16.52 3.72 -11.02
C THR A 81 -17.42 3.73 -12.25
N SER A 82 -18.66 4.14 -12.09
CA SER A 82 -19.66 4.21 -13.16
C SER A 82 -20.10 5.62 -13.51
N GLY A 83 -19.49 6.63 -12.88
CA GLY A 83 -19.81 8.04 -13.09
C GLY A 83 -18.65 8.93 -12.66
N ARG A 84 -18.80 10.24 -12.85
CA ARG A 84 -17.81 11.21 -12.36
C ARG A 84 -17.53 10.99 -10.88
N ASN A 85 -16.28 10.89 -10.55
CA ASN A 85 -15.81 10.69 -9.18
C ASN A 85 -14.43 11.31 -9.00
N GLU A 86 -14.13 11.64 -7.77
CA GLU A 86 -12.82 12.05 -7.33
C GLU A 86 -12.52 11.39 -5.99
N ALA A 87 -11.33 10.84 -5.86
CA ALA A 87 -10.87 10.22 -4.62
C ALA A 87 -9.43 10.64 -4.30
N ILE A 88 -9.10 10.60 -3.01
CA ILE A 88 -7.74 10.70 -2.50
C ILE A 88 -7.27 9.29 -2.17
N VAL A 89 -6.08 8.95 -2.63
CA VAL A 89 -5.42 7.67 -2.32
C VAL A 89 -4.15 7.95 -1.54
N LEU A 90 -4.08 7.44 -0.33
CA LEU A 90 -2.90 7.48 0.53
C LEU A 90 -2.34 6.08 0.69
N GLN A 91 -1.13 5.85 0.17
CA GLN A 91 -0.41 4.58 0.33
C GLN A 91 0.72 4.76 1.35
N ILE A 92 0.71 3.94 2.38
CA ILE A 92 1.64 3.99 3.51
C ILE A 92 2.50 2.72 3.48
N PRO A 93 3.77 2.80 3.08
CA PRO A 93 4.69 1.68 3.20
C PRO A 93 4.82 1.27 4.67
N MET A 94 4.55 0.02 4.96
CA MET A 94 4.60 -0.52 6.32
C MET A 94 5.87 -1.34 6.50
N GLU A 95 6.96 -0.69 6.91
CA GLU A 95 8.18 -1.39 7.30
C GLU A 95 8.00 -2.09 8.67
N LYS A 96 8.25 -3.37 8.73
CA LYS A 96 8.51 -4.19 9.92
C LYS A 96 7.36 -4.50 10.91
N GLN A 97 6.23 -3.84 10.92
CA GLN A 97 5.09 -4.25 11.75
C GLN A 97 3.91 -4.60 10.87
N ILE A 98 3.46 -5.84 10.96
CA ILE A 98 2.24 -6.27 10.29
C ILE A 98 1.08 -5.76 11.12
N MET A 99 0.70 -4.53 10.88
CA MET A 99 -0.52 -3.98 11.41
C MET A 99 -1.65 -4.25 10.43
N ARG A 100 -2.78 -4.68 10.94
CA ARG A 100 -4.04 -4.66 10.20
C ARG A 100 -4.97 -3.65 10.80
N PHE A 101 -5.77 -3.07 9.93
CA PHE A 101 -6.73 -2.05 10.28
C PHE A 101 -8.13 -2.50 9.90
N SER A 102 -9.10 -2.19 10.75
CA SER A 102 -10.52 -2.44 10.49
C SER A 102 -11.05 -1.43 9.48
N GLY A 103 -11.82 -1.92 8.49
CA GLY A 103 -12.59 -1.06 7.60
C GLY A 103 -14.01 -0.74 8.10
N GLU A 104 -14.35 -1.12 9.34
CA GLU A 104 -15.65 -0.81 9.92
C GLU A 104 -15.76 0.68 10.27
N LYS A 105 -16.97 1.23 10.12
CA LYS A 105 -17.26 2.64 10.45
C LYS A 105 -17.01 2.93 11.94
N ARG A 106 -16.37 4.07 12.21
CA ARG A 106 -16.02 4.57 13.54
C ARG A 106 -16.52 6.02 13.70
N GLU A 107 -16.62 6.47 14.93
CA GLU A 107 -16.95 7.88 15.22
C GLU A 107 -15.86 8.85 14.73
N GLU A 108 -14.63 8.35 14.59
CA GLU A 108 -13.47 9.10 14.13
C GLU A 108 -13.33 9.20 12.60
N ASP A 109 -14.23 8.60 11.82
CA ASP A 109 -14.14 8.58 10.35
C ASP A 109 -14.09 10.00 9.77
N GLU A 110 -14.87 10.92 10.29
CA GLU A 110 -14.84 12.33 9.88
C GLU A 110 -13.48 12.99 10.14
N LYS A 111 -12.84 12.66 11.27
CA LYS A 111 -11.51 13.18 11.62
C LYS A 111 -10.45 12.67 10.67
N LEU A 112 -10.49 11.37 10.37
CA LEU A 112 -9.56 10.74 9.43
C LEU A 112 -9.72 11.34 8.04
N PHE A 113 -10.94 11.45 7.55
CA PHE A 113 -11.25 12.05 6.26
C PHE A 113 -10.78 13.51 6.18
N ALA A 114 -11.02 14.31 7.23
CA ALA A 114 -10.55 15.71 7.31
C ALA A 114 -9.02 15.83 7.24
N LEU A 115 -8.27 14.89 7.85
CA LEU A 115 -6.81 14.86 7.73
C LEU A 115 -6.36 14.53 6.31
N LEU A 116 -7.01 13.59 5.61
CA LEU A 116 -6.73 13.28 4.21
C LEU A 116 -6.98 14.51 3.32
N GLU A 117 -8.11 15.19 3.51
CA GLU A 117 -8.44 16.43 2.79
C GLU A 117 -7.39 17.52 3.03
N LYS A 118 -6.93 17.66 4.28
CA LYS A 118 -5.88 18.62 4.62
C LYS A 118 -4.56 18.28 3.94
N MET A 119 -4.16 17.01 3.93
CA MET A 119 -2.97 16.54 3.20
C MET A 119 -3.09 16.84 1.71
N TYR A 120 -4.21 16.51 1.10
CA TYR A 120 -4.46 16.76 -0.32
C TYR A 120 -4.36 18.23 -0.69
N ARG A 121 -4.96 19.12 0.10
CA ARG A 121 -4.85 20.58 -0.12
C ARG A 121 -3.41 21.07 -0.03
N GLN A 122 -2.63 20.58 0.92
CA GLN A 122 -1.23 20.95 1.04
C GLN A 122 -0.39 20.44 -0.14
N GLN A 123 -0.67 19.25 -0.63
CA GLN A 123 0.01 18.70 -1.81
C GLN A 123 -0.22 19.56 -3.06
N ILE A 124 -1.40 20.15 -3.22
CA ILE A 124 -1.71 21.05 -4.34
C ILE A 124 -0.99 22.40 -4.17
N ARG A 125 -1.00 22.97 -2.97
CA ARG A 125 -0.43 24.30 -2.69
C ARG A 125 1.08 24.31 -2.72
N LYS A 126 1.73 23.33 -2.12
CA LYS A 126 3.19 23.19 -2.00
C LYS A 126 3.89 24.46 -1.51
N GLU A 127 3.31 25.11 -0.52
CA GLU A 127 3.90 26.30 0.11
C GLU A 127 5.21 25.97 0.83
N TYR A 128 6.02 26.99 1.14
CA TYR A 128 7.27 26.79 1.86
C TYR A 128 7.05 26.00 3.16
N GLY A 129 7.83 24.94 3.37
CA GLY A 129 7.68 24.06 4.53
C GLY A 129 6.54 23.03 4.40
N TYR A 130 5.90 22.89 3.22
CA TYR A 130 4.78 21.98 3.03
C TYR A 130 5.10 20.52 3.42
N GLU A 131 6.35 20.06 3.19
CA GLU A 131 6.77 18.70 3.53
C GLU A 131 6.71 18.44 5.04
N LEU A 132 7.13 19.43 5.85
CA LEU A 132 7.02 19.35 7.32
C LEU A 132 5.55 19.31 7.77
N LEU A 133 4.71 20.14 7.16
CA LEU A 133 3.28 20.16 7.46
C LEU A 133 2.62 18.84 7.03
N MET A 134 2.96 18.32 5.86
CA MET A 134 2.49 17.03 5.38
C MET A 134 2.86 15.90 6.34
N GLN A 135 4.10 15.85 6.82
CA GLN A 135 4.54 14.86 7.80
C GLN A 135 3.80 15.01 9.13
N SER A 136 3.59 16.24 9.60
CA SER A 136 2.82 16.49 10.83
C SER A 136 1.39 15.95 10.73
N ILE A 137 0.68 16.22 9.61
CA ILE A 137 -0.68 15.72 9.39
C ILE A 137 -0.67 14.19 9.26
N PHE A 138 0.32 13.64 8.55
CA PHE A 138 0.49 12.21 8.38
C PHE A 138 0.67 11.48 9.73
N TYR A 139 1.46 12.02 10.65
CA TYR A 139 1.61 11.40 11.97
C TYR A 139 0.33 11.48 12.81
N GLN A 140 -0.49 12.53 12.68
CA GLN A 140 -1.82 12.58 13.29
C GLN A 140 -2.74 11.49 12.71
N LEU A 141 -2.75 11.33 11.38
CA LEU A 141 -3.51 10.27 10.71
C LEU A 141 -3.01 8.88 11.14
N LYS A 142 -1.70 8.66 11.16
CA LYS A 142 -1.09 7.40 11.61
C LYS A 142 -1.43 7.08 13.07
N TYR A 143 -1.49 8.10 13.93
CA TYR A 143 -1.95 7.95 15.32
C TYR A 143 -3.39 7.44 15.37
N LEU A 144 -4.31 8.03 14.60
CA LEU A 144 -5.70 7.54 14.52
C LEU A 144 -5.76 6.11 14.00
N LEU A 145 -5.01 5.77 12.96
CA LEU A 145 -4.97 4.39 12.44
C LEU A 145 -4.59 3.40 13.53
N ILE A 146 -3.58 3.71 14.33
CA ILE A 146 -3.06 2.81 15.38
C ILE A 146 -4.02 2.74 16.57
N THR A 147 -4.59 3.86 16.99
CA THR A 147 -5.38 3.91 18.24
C THR A 147 -6.86 3.55 18.05
N VAL A 148 -7.40 3.75 16.85
CA VAL A 148 -8.83 3.58 16.56
C VAL A 148 -9.09 2.39 15.66
N TYR A 149 -8.32 2.24 14.56
CA TYR A 149 -8.59 1.28 13.51
C TYR A 149 -7.77 0.00 13.61
N GLN A 150 -6.71 -0.03 14.43
CA GLN A 150 -5.88 -1.21 14.54
C GLN A 150 -6.69 -2.40 15.07
N MET A 151 -6.61 -3.51 14.35
CA MET A 151 -7.21 -4.78 14.78
C MET A 151 -6.32 -5.47 15.81
N PRO A 152 -6.90 -6.20 16.79
CA PRO A 152 -6.13 -7.08 17.64
C PRO A 152 -5.28 -8.05 16.82
N ASP A 153 -4.06 -8.27 17.26
CA ASP A 153 -3.16 -9.21 16.59
C ASP A 153 -3.54 -10.65 16.93
N GLU A 154 -4.47 -11.21 16.16
CA GLU A 154 -4.85 -12.63 16.25
C GLU A 154 -3.81 -13.57 15.62
N ARG A 155 -2.66 -13.05 15.17
CA ARG A 155 -1.73 -13.75 14.29
C ARG A 155 -0.47 -14.25 14.98
N LYS A 156 -0.60 -15.33 15.72
CA LYS A 156 0.56 -16.22 15.92
C LYS A 156 0.83 -17.11 14.70
N GLU A 157 -0.10 -17.23 13.73
CA GLU A 157 -0.01 -18.21 12.63
C GLU A 157 0.50 -17.67 11.28
N HIS A 158 0.39 -16.38 10.97
CA HIS A 158 0.85 -15.81 9.69
C HIS A 158 2.27 -15.22 9.70
N CYS A 159 3.08 -15.53 10.71
CA CYS A 159 4.44 -14.99 10.84
C CYS A 159 5.39 -15.43 9.69
N THR A 160 5.11 -16.55 9.03
CA THR A 160 5.99 -17.11 7.99
C THR A 160 5.83 -16.44 6.62
N GLU A 161 4.62 -16.15 6.16
CA GLU A 161 4.38 -15.49 4.87
C GLU A 161 4.84 -14.04 4.88
N ASN A 162 4.55 -13.34 5.95
CA ASN A 162 4.95 -11.95 6.11
C ASN A 162 6.47 -11.77 6.28
N ARG A 163 7.15 -12.74 6.88
CA ARG A 163 8.61 -12.78 6.91
C ARG A 163 9.19 -12.93 5.51
N LYS A 164 8.59 -13.78 4.67
CA LYS A 164 8.98 -13.96 3.26
C LYS A 164 8.84 -12.67 2.47
N MET A 165 7.73 -11.94 2.63
CA MET A 165 7.48 -10.67 1.95
C MET A 165 8.44 -9.57 2.42
N GLY A 166 8.74 -9.49 3.72
CA GLY A 166 9.74 -8.55 4.24
C GLY A 166 11.16 -8.82 3.70
N HIS A 167 11.53 -10.09 3.54
CA HIS A 167 12.79 -10.46 2.92
C HIS A 167 12.80 -10.17 1.41
N LEU A 168 11.69 -10.42 0.71
CA LEU A 168 11.54 -10.09 -0.70
C LEU A 168 11.69 -8.60 -0.96
N GLY A 169 11.04 -7.75 -0.14
CA GLY A 169 11.16 -6.30 -0.23
C GLY A 169 12.59 -5.79 -0.03
N LYS A 170 13.35 -6.39 0.89
CA LYS A 170 14.78 -6.06 1.08
C LYS A 170 15.62 -6.45 -0.12
N ILE A 171 15.39 -7.64 -0.68
CA ILE A 171 16.11 -8.12 -1.85
C ILE A 171 15.83 -7.22 -3.06
N THR A 172 14.57 -6.92 -3.33
CA THR A 172 14.18 -6.04 -4.46
C THR A 172 14.70 -4.63 -4.30
N GLY A 173 14.64 -4.06 -3.08
CA GLY A 173 15.22 -2.75 -2.78
C GLY A 173 16.71 -2.71 -3.04
N TYR A 174 17.44 -3.71 -2.53
CA TYR A 174 18.89 -3.84 -2.75
C TYR A 174 19.25 -3.93 -4.25
N LEU A 175 18.52 -4.76 -5.01
CA LEU A 175 18.74 -4.88 -6.47
C LEU A 175 18.47 -3.56 -7.20
N GLN A 176 17.45 -2.81 -6.81
CA GLN A 176 17.11 -1.51 -7.41
C GLN A 176 18.11 -0.40 -7.05
N GLU A 177 18.71 -0.44 -5.86
CA GLU A 177 19.73 0.52 -5.44
C GLU A 177 21.09 0.28 -6.08
N HIS A 178 21.42 -1.01 -6.38
CA HIS A 178 22.73 -1.43 -6.84
C HIS A 178 22.74 -2.00 -8.27
N TYR A 179 21.69 -1.80 -9.06
CA TYR A 179 21.50 -2.40 -10.39
C TYR A 179 22.66 -2.15 -11.37
N ALA A 180 23.44 -1.09 -11.15
CA ALA A 180 24.61 -0.73 -11.99
C ALA A 180 25.93 -1.38 -11.52
N GLU A 181 25.90 -2.17 -10.44
CA GLU A 181 27.07 -2.82 -9.84
C GLU A 181 27.09 -4.33 -10.15
N GLU A 182 28.24 -4.96 -9.97
CA GLU A 182 28.29 -6.43 -10.00
C GLU A 182 27.67 -7.01 -8.73
N ILE A 183 26.46 -7.54 -8.84
CA ILE A 183 25.70 -8.11 -7.71
C ILE A 183 25.87 -9.62 -7.67
N THR A 184 26.34 -10.13 -6.53
CA THR A 184 26.44 -11.58 -6.28
C THR A 184 25.26 -12.08 -5.45
N LEU A 185 24.97 -13.38 -5.53
CA LEU A 185 23.92 -14.00 -4.71
C LEU A 185 24.22 -13.89 -3.20
N GLU A 186 25.51 -13.82 -2.83
CA GLU A 186 25.97 -13.57 -1.47
C GLU A 186 25.52 -12.20 -0.97
N MET A 187 25.71 -11.17 -1.78
CA MET A 187 25.34 -9.80 -1.45
C MET A 187 23.80 -9.68 -1.31
N ILE A 188 23.06 -10.31 -2.22
CA ILE A 188 21.60 -10.39 -2.18
C ILE A 188 21.12 -11.08 -0.89
N ALA A 189 21.70 -12.21 -0.53
CA ALA A 189 21.36 -12.95 0.68
C ALA A 189 21.68 -12.15 1.95
N ALA A 190 22.84 -11.48 1.97
CA ALA A 190 23.27 -10.63 3.07
C ALA A 190 22.34 -9.43 3.28
N SER A 191 21.86 -8.78 2.21
CA SER A 191 20.92 -7.65 2.30
C SER A 191 19.63 -7.99 3.05
N ALA A 192 19.17 -9.24 2.93
CA ALA A 192 18.01 -9.75 3.63
C ALA A 192 18.34 -10.55 4.90
N SER A 193 19.62 -10.63 5.32
CA SER A 193 20.11 -11.44 6.45
C SER A 193 19.67 -12.92 6.35
N MET A 194 19.88 -13.54 5.18
CA MET A 194 19.43 -14.88 4.83
C MET A 194 20.56 -15.75 4.28
N SER A 195 20.29 -17.06 4.19
CA SER A 195 21.12 -17.95 3.38
C SER A 195 20.88 -17.75 1.88
N LYS A 196 21.87 -18.05 1.03
CA LYS A 196 21.76 -17.97 -0.43
C LYS A 196 20.55 -18.74 -0.97
N SER A 197 20.37 -19.99 -0.52
CA SER A 197 19.24 -20.83 -0.93
C SER A 197 17.90 -20.24 -0.49
N GLY A 198 17.83 -19.65 0.72
CA GLY A 198 16.64 -18.99 1.23
C GLY A 198 16.29 -17.74 0.41
N ALA A 199 17.28 -16.90 0.10
CA ALA A 199 17.10 -15.70 -0.71
C ALA A 199 16.62 -16.05 -2.12
N LEU A 200 17.25 -17.03 -2.77
CA LEU A 200 16.85 -17.50 -4.09
C LEU A 200 15.43 -18.06 -4.10
N HIS A 201 15.10 -18.89 -3.12
CA HIS A 201 13.76 -19.49 -3.01
C HIS A 201 12.66 -18.43 -2.81
N ILE A 202 12.88 -17.47 -1.91
CA ILE A 202 11.91 -16.40 -1.64
C ILE A 202 11.74 -15.52 -2.87
N PHE A 203 12.85 -15.17 -3.54
CA PHE A 203 12.80 -14.32 -4.72
C PHE A 203 12.06 -15.02 -5.88
N GLN A 204 12.41 -16.28 -6.18
CA GLN A 204 11.75 -17.07 -7.22
C GLN A 204 10.27 -17.31 -6.92
N SER A 205 9.89 -17.56 -5.65
CA SER A 205 8.49 -17.76 -5.28
C SER A 205 7.65 -16.48 -5.33
N GLY A 206 8.27 -15.30 -5.12
CA GLY A 206 7.56 -14.02 -5.10
C GLY A 206 7.58 -13.26 -6.44
N ILE A 207 8.65 -13.38 -7.22
CA ILE A 207 8.87 -12.64 -8.47
C ILE A 207 8.78 -13.56 -9.71
N HIS A 208 8.79 -14.88 -9.51
CA HIS A 208 8.74 -15.90 -10.56
C HIS A 208 9.90 -15.88 -11.56
N CYS A 209 11.02 -15.23 -11.22
CA CYS A 209 12.27 -15.27 -11.97
C CYS A 209 13.47 -15.32 -11.02
N SER A 210 14.68 -15.54 -11.55
CA SER A 210 15.88 -15.43 -10.73
C SER A 210 16.27 -13.97 -10.51
N PRO A 211 17.02 -13.64 -9.41
CA PRO A 211 17.52 -12.27 -9.20
C PRO A 211 18.36 -11.74 -10.37
N VAL A 212 19.11 -12.62 -11.04
CA VAL A 212 19.92 -12.27 -12.23
C VAL A 212 19.04 -11.99 -13.46
N ALA A 213 17.88 -12.64 -13.59
CA ALA A 213 16.96 -12.40 -14.68
C ALA A 213 16.06 -11.18 -14.43
N TYR A 214 16.04 -10.69 -13.19
CA TYR A 214 15.31 -9.49 -12.79
C TYR A 214 16.10 -8.20 -13.06
N LEU A 215 17.43 -8.26 -13.02
CA LEU A 215 18.38 -7.20 -13.38
C LEU A 215 18.49 -7.03 -14.90
#